data_c38464bdf1fbb226afd9d48229972e1c
#
_entry.id   c38464bdf1fbb226afd9d48229972e1c
#
_cell.length_a   1.000
_cell.length_b   1.000
_cell.length_c   1.000
_cell.angle_alpha   90.00
_cell.angle_beta   90.00
_cell.angle_gamma   90.00
#
_symmetry.space_group_name_H-M   'P 1'
#
loop_
_entity.id
_entity.type
_entity.pdbx_description
1 polymer ?
#
loop_
_entity_poly.entity_id
_entity_poly.type
_entity_poly.pdbx_seq_one_letter_code
_entity_poly.pdbx_strand_id
1 'polypeptide(L)'
;MPHNLRSSLHLTSVLALMGCFAGSPALAEDASAMLHRLADAGHRNTASVSEVATATEAQSPFEDLAALGEALYFDTNLSANRTMSCATCHDPSTGFRDPRVDVASGAFSLGDDGKSLGDRNAPTASYAKFSPPFHVREDGVAVGGQFWDGRAMDLAEQAGGPPLNPIEMGMPNEASVVARLQEDDDYVAGFKELFGNDVWSDADQAYGAMTKAIAAFEEGDEFAPFDSKYDRFLRGEYKMTPKEELGRVLFFSQQFTNCNTCHMLKTSPTAEGETFTNYEFHNIGVPRNVATRDAVRKDVGFTDNGLLDNAAIDDPAYRGKYKTPSLRNVAVTGPYMHNGVFADLETVVRFYNKYNSKAEVNQTNPETGKPWGEPEVAETISLKELEQGDALDENRIDAIVAFLKTLTDARYEPLLEQQQAAKAN
;
A
#
# COMPACT_ATOMS: atom_id res chain seq x y z
N MET A 1 61.52 -26.27 8.30
CA MET A 1 62.21 -25.60 9.39
C MET A 1 61.60 -24.25 9.59
N PRO A 2 61.31 -23.90 10.83
CA PRO A 2 60.28 -22.92 11.18
C PRO A 2 60.82 -21.53 11.50
N HIS A 3 59.94 -20.54 11.52
CA HIS A 3 60.05 -19.47 12.54
C HIS A 3 58.68 -18.88 12.84
N ASN A 4 58.30 -19.08 14.09
CA ASN A 4 57.31 -18.34 14.86
C ASN A 4 57.65 -16.83 14.95
N LEU A 5 56.62 -15.99 15.07
CA LEU A 5 56.59 -14.92 16.06
C LEU A 5 55.15 -14.37 16.21
N ARG A 6 54.70 -14.50 17.37
CA ARG A 6 53.73 -14.01 18.32
C ARG A 6 53.29 -12.53 18.17
N SER A 7 51.98 -12.40 18.28
CA SER A 7 51.20 -11.55 19.20
C SER A 7 51.44 -10.04 19.26
N SER A 8 50.39 -9.29 19.11
CA SER A 8 49.88 -8.43 20.20
C SER A 8 48.49 -7.87 19.89
N LEU A 9 47.61 -8.04 20.86
CA LEU A 9 46.30 -7.34 20.96
C LEU A 9 46.53 -5.85 21.06
N HIS A 10 45.79 -5.04 20.30
CA HIS A 10 45.49 -3.67 20.69
C HIS A 10 43.97 -3.47 20.64
N LEU A 11 43.45 -3.41 21.85
CA LEU A 11 42.13 -2.86 22.19
C LEU A 11 42.19 -1.35 21.94
N THR A 12 41.42 -0.84 21.00
CA THR A 12 41.20 0.60 20.90
C THR A 12 39.73 0.90 20.97
N SER A 13 39.37 1.57 22.04
CA SER A 13 38.08 2.13 22.39
C SER A 13 37.56 3.04 21.29
N VAL A 14 36.34 2.77 20.78
CA VAL A 14 35.60 3.72 19.95
C VAL A 14 34.69 4.52 20.87
N LEU A 15 35.00 5.77 21.05
CA LEU A 15 34.22 6.78 21.74
C LEU A 15 32.99 7.12 20.87
N ALA A 16 31.81 7.00 21.46
CA ALA A 16 30.56 7.42 20.85
C ALA A 16 30.51 8.96 20.71
N LEU A 17 30.33 9.46 19.49
CA LEU A 17 29.87 10.82 19.27
C LEU A 17 28.33 10.82 19.29
N MET A 18 27.76 11.26 20.39
CA MET A 18 26.37 11.70 20.46
C MET A 18 26.27 13.08 19.80
N GLY A 19 25.73 13.13 18.58
CA GLY A 19 25.28 14.37 17.95
C GLY A 19 23.84 14.64 18.34
N CYS A 20 23.58 15.68 19.13
CA CYS A 20 22.26 16.19 19.42
C CYS A 20 21.60 16.72 18.14
N PHE A 21 20.55 16.07 17.66
CA PHE A 21 19.56 16.68 16.79
C PHE A 21 18.33 17.02 17.63
N ALA A 22 18.13 18.32 17.83
CA ALA A 22 16.89 18.86 18.38
C ALA A 22 15.83 18.86 17.27
N GLY A 23 15.03 17.80 17.19
CA GLY A 23 13.80 17.76 16.40
C GLY A 23 12.64 18.33 17.21
N SER A 24 11.72 19.01 16.55
CA SER A 24 10.55 19.66 17.14
C SER A 24 9.70 18.70 17.96
N PRO A 25 9.23 19.08 19.17
CA PRO A 25 8.60 18.18 20.12
C PRO A 25 7.23 17.64 19.70
N ALA A 26 6.54 18.25 18.75
CA ALA A 26 5.17 17.86 18.37
C ALA A 26 5.09 16.51 17.60
N LEU A 27 6.08 16.18 16.78
CA LEU A 27 6.09 14.92 16.02
C LEU A 27 6.58 13.72 16.84
N ALA A 28 7.32 13.98 17.92
CA ALA A 28 7.77 12.95 18.84
C ALA A 28 6.66 12.53 19.83
N GLU A 29 5.71 13.41 20.13
CA GLU A 29 4.57 13.08 21.01
C GLU A 29 3.56 12.15 20.34
N ASP A 30 3.26 12.31 19.07
CA ASP A 30 2.30 11.43 18.36
C ASP A 30 2.85 10.00 18.17
N ALA A 31 4.10 9.87 17.74
CA ALA A 31 4.73 8.55 17.62
C ALA A 31 4.95 7.88 18.98
N SER A 32 5.21 8.68 20.02
CA SER A 32 5.39 8.18 21.39
C SER A 32 4.06 7.77 22.02
N ALA A 33 2.97 8.50 21.74
CA ALA A 33 1.63 8.15 22.21
C ALA A 33 1.14 6.85 21.55
N MET A 34 1.44 6.63 20.29
CA MET A 34 1.14 5.39 19.58
C MET A 34 1.97 4.21 20.10
N LEU A 35 3.27 4.39 20.36
CA LEU A 35 4.13 3.38 20.96
C LEU A 35 3.78 3.06 22.42
N HIS A 36 3.35 4.04 23.21
CA HIS A 36 2.86 3.81 24.58
C HIS A 36 1.55 3.03 24.61
N ARG A 37 0.64 3.24 23.65
CA ARG A 37 -0.58 2.42 23.52
C ARG A 37 -0.23 0.97 23.19
N LEU A 38 0.77 0.72 22.35
CA LEU A 38 1.26 -0.63 22.00
C LEU A 38 1.99 -1.31 23.18
N ALA A 39 2.71 -0.56 24.02
CA ALA A 39 3.40 -1.09 25.18
C ALA A 39 2.45 -1.47 26.33
N ASP A 40 1.34 -0.75 26.52
CA ASP A 40 0.34 -1.05 27.54
C ASP A 40 -0.53 -2.26 27.19
N ALA A 41 -0.73 -2.57 25.92
CA ALA A 41 -1.43 -3.77 25.46
C ALA A 41 -0.64 -5.07 25.73
N GLY A 42 0.69 -4.99 25.90
CA GLY A 42 1.57 -6.15 26.10
C GLY A 42 1.90 -6.52 27.55
N HIS A 43 1.47 -5.77 28.57
CA HIS A 43 1.91 -5.95 29.95
C HIS A 43 0.79 -5.98 30.98
N ARG A 44 -0.16 -6.91 30.83
CA ARG A 44 -1.04 -7.27 31.94
C ARG A 44 -1.15 -8.76 32.13
N ASN A 45 -0.22 -9.34 32.85
CA ASN A 45 -0.50 -10.58 33.56
C ASN A 45 0.45 -10.77 34.73
N THR A 46 0.00 -10.52 35.95
CA THR A 46 0.25 -11.30 37.19
C THR A 46 -0.56 -10.67 38.32
N ALA A 47 -1.66 -11.27 38.71
CA ALA A 47 -2.19 -11.14 40.07
C ALA A 47 -3.00 -12.40 40.44
N SER A 48 -2.80 -12.81 41.64
CA SER A 48 -3.12 -14.07 42.28
C SER A 48 -4.62 -14.32 42.55
N VAL A 49 -4.97 -15.62 42.58
CA VAL A 49 -6.25 -16.22 42.91
C VAL A 49 -6.74 -15.87 44.33
N SER A 50 -7.96 -15.39 44.45
CA SER A 50 -9.11 -15.94 45.15
C SER A 50 -10.15 -14.88 45.50
N GLU A 51 -11.30 -14.96 44.86
CA GLU A 51 -12.62 -14.71 45.44
C GLU A 51 -13.66 -15.09 44.35
N VAL A 52 -14.60 -15.92 44.74
CA VAL A 52 -15.78 -16.22 43.92
C VAL A 52 -16.61 -14.96 43.82
N ALA A 53 -16.31 -14.13 42.82
CA ALA A 53 -17.14 -13.01 42.40
C ALA A 53 -18.09 -13.49 41.33
N THR A 54 -19.35 -13.25 41.47
CA THR A 54 -20.36 -13.26 40.42
C THR A 54 -19.73 -12.65 39.17
N ALA A 55 -19.63 -13.42 38.07
CA ALA A 55 -19.09 -12.95 36.81
C ALA A 55 -19.86 -11.71 36.36
N THR A 56 -19.30 -10.56 36.62
CA THR A 56 -19.64 -9.36 35.89
C THR A 56 -19.13 -9.64 34.49
N GLU A 57 -20.00 -9.70 33.47
CA GLU A 57 -19.60 -9.77 32.08
C GLU A 57 -18.51 -8.71 31.88
N ALA A 58 -17.36 -9.11 31.38
CA ALA A 58 -16.27 -8.18 31.13
C ALA A 58 -16.78 -7.14 30.12
N GLN A 59 -16.70 -5.87 30.49
CA GLN A 59 -17.08 -4.77 29.62
C GLN A 59 -16.02 -4.69 28.50
N SER A 60 -16.45 -4.51 27.26
CA SER A 60 -15.55 -4.36 26.12
C SER A 60 -14.54 -3.24 26.37
N PRO A 61 -13.25 -3.44 26.09
CA PRO A 61 -12.28 -2.35 26.09
C PRO A 61 -12.35 -1.48 24.83
N PHE A 62 -13.15 -1.87 23.82
CA PHE A 62 -13.28 -1.16 22.56
C PHE A 62 -14.49 -0.23 22.59
N GLU A 63 -14.26 1.06 22.30
CA GLU A 63 -15.30 2.09 22.31
C GLU A 63 -16.30 1.91 21.14
N ASP A 64 -15.80 1.45 19.99
CA ASP A 64 -16.58 1.24 18.78
C ASP A 64 -15.94 0.19 17.85
N LEU A 65 -16.55 0.04 16.67
CA LEU A 65 -16.11 -0.90 15.66
C LEU A 65 -14.73 -0.58 15.08
N ALA A 66 -14.40 0.70 14.94
CA ALA A 66 -13.10 1.13 14.41
C ALA A 66 -11.98 0.87 15.44
N ALA A 67 -12.23 1.06 16.73
CA ALA A 67 -11.27 0.74 17.80
C ALA A 67 -10.97 -0.77 17.85
N LEU A 68 -11.99 -1.62 17.69
CA LEU A 68 -11.79 -3.05 17.54
C LEU A 68 -10.98 -3.36 16.26
N GLY A 69 -11.31 -2.69 15.15
CA GLY A 69 -10.61 -2.83 13.88
C GLY A 69 -9.14 -2.44 13.94
N GLU A 70 -8.82 -1.36 14.67
CA GLU A 70 -7.43 -0.95 14.93
C GLU A 70 -6.64 -2.05 15.64
N ALA A 71 -7.19 -2.61 16.72
CA ALA A 71 -6.54 -3.69 17.43
C ALA A 71 -6.27 -4.90 16.51
N LEU A 72 -7.26 -5.30 15.71
CA LEU A 72 -7.16 -6.40 14.76
C LEU A 72 -6.15 -6.13 13.63
N TYR A 73 -6.07 -4.88 13.13
CA TYR A 73 -5.16 -4.48 12.07
C TYR A 73 -3.68 -4.65 12.45
N PHE A 74 -3.36 -4.47 13.73
CA PHE A 74 -2.01 -4.64 14.27
C PHE A 74 -1.76 -6.02 14.90
N ASP A 75 -2.77 -6.88 15.00
CA ASP A 75 -2.65 -8.15 15.70
C ASP A 75 -1.93 -9.21 14.85
N THR A 76 -0.72 -9.55 15.24
CA THR A 76 0.06 -10.62 14.62
C THR A 76 -0.48 -12.02 14.91
N ASN A 77 -1.36 -12.18 15.91
CA ASN A 77 -1.98 -13.46 16.26
C ASN A 77 -2.84 -14.03 15.12
N LEU A 78 -3.25 -13.18 14.19
CA LEU A 78 -4.08 -13.54 13.04
C LEU A 78 -3.30 -14.21 11.89
N SER A 79 -1.99 -14.46 12.04
CA SER A 79 -1.19 -15.21 11.07
C SER A 79 -0.75 -16.58 11.61
N ALA A 80 -0.41 -17.51 10.72
CA ALA A 80 -0.11 -18.90 11.08
C ALA A 80 1.03 -19.01 12.09
N ASN A 81 2.12 -18.26 11.91
CA ASN A 81 3.28 -18.23 12.81
C ASN A 81 3.24 -17.07 13.81
N ARG A 82 2.17 -16.28 13.87
CA ARG A 82 2.01 -15.12 14.76
C ARG A 82 3.07 -14.04 14.54
N THR A 83 3.49 -13.83 13.30
CA THR A 83 4.55 -12.89 12.95
C THR A 83 4.09 -11.77 12.02
N MET A 84 2.87 -11.84 11.50
CA MET A 84 2.31 -10.87 10.56
C MET A 84 0.93 -10.38 10.96
N SER A 85 0.71 -9.11 10.71
CA SER A 85 -0.59 -8.43 10.78
C SER A 85 -0.82 -7.64 9.48
N CYS A 86 -1.97 -6.98 9.33
CA CYS A 86 -2.22 -6.08 8.20
C CYS A 86 -1.14 -4.97 8.12
N ALA A 87 -0.76 -4.41 9.27
CA ALA A 87 0.28 -3.38 9.38
C ALA A 87 1.67 -3.86 8.94
N THR A 88 1.93 -5.16 8.86
CA THR A 88 3.23 -5.67 8.38
C THR A 88 3.47 -5.35 6.90
N CYS A 89 2.40 -5.42 6.07
CA CYS A 89 2.45 -5.12 4.64
C CYS A 89 1.88 -3.73 4.33
N HIS A 90 1.10 -3.14 5.24
CA HIS A 90 0.47 -1.83 5.12
C HIS A 90 0.83 -0.94 6.32
N ASP A 91 2.13 -0.61 6.45
CA ASP A 91 2.66 0.15 7.60
C ASP A 91 2.21 1.63 7.52
N PRO A 92 1.47 2.14 8.54
CA PRO A 92 1.05 3.53 8.57
C PRO A 92 2.19 4.55 8.50
N SER A 93 3.40 4.19 8.96
CA SER A 93 4.55 5.09 8.92
C SER A 93 5.16 5.28 7.52
N THR A 94 4.81 4.41 6.56
CA THR A 94 5.41 4.38 5.22
C THR A 94 4.39 4.64 4.10
N GLY A 95 3.27 5.27 4.41
CA GLY A 95 2.18 5.49 3.45
C GLY A 95 1.33 4.25 3.22
N PHE A 96 1.22 3.38 4.23
CA PHE A 96 0.49 2.12 4.18
C PHE A 96 0.95 1.16 3.07
N ARG A 97 2.26 1.15 2.80
CA ARG A 97 2.94 0.17 1.96
C ARG A 97 3.81 -0.76 2.79
N ASP A 98 4.26 -1.85 2.19
CA ASP A 98 5.24 -2.75 2.83
C ASP A 98 6.61 -2.04 2.97
N PRO A 99 7.12 -1.86 4.20
CA PRO A 99 8.41 -1.21 4.44
C PRO A 99 9.62 -2.09 4.13
N ARG A 100 9.44 -3.41 3.93
CA ARG A 100 10.51 -4.42 3.84
C ARG A 100 11.15 -4.43 2.45
N VAL A 101 11.97 -3.41 2.17
CA VAL A 101 12.61 -3.19 0.87
C VAL A 101 13.81 -4.12 0.59
N ASP A 102 14.33 -4.80 1.58
CA ASP A 102 15.40 -5.79 1.48
C ASP A 102 14.93 -7.12 0.88
N VAL A 103 13.62 -7.33 0.86
CA VAL A 103 13.00 -8.50 0.26
C VAL A 103 12.48 -8.14 -1.12
N ALA A 104 12.94 -8.84 -2.16
CA ALA A 104 12.49 -8.65 -3.54
C ALA A 104 12.53 -7.18 -4.00
N SER A 105 13.46 -6.37 -3.45
CA SER A 105 13.55 -4.91 -3.66
C SER A 105 12.25 -4.15 -3.32
N GLY A 106 11.45 -4.68 -2.39
CA GLY A 106 10.15 -4.12 -1.99
C GLY A 106 9.04 -4.34 -3.03
N ALA A 107 9.29 -5.09 -4.10
CA ALA A 107 8.30 -5.33 -5.14
C ALA A 107 7.17 -6.26 -4.70
N PHE A 108 7.47 -7.24 -3.85
CA PHE A 108 6.53 -8.22 -3.33
C PHE A 108 6.71 -8.40 -1.82
N SER A 109 5.61 -8.59 -1.12
CA SER A 109 5.60 -8.83 0.33
C SER A 109 6.05 -10.25 0.66
N LEU A 110 6.85 -10.38 1.73
CA LEU A 110 7.25 -11.67 2.28
C LEU A 110 6.12 -12.22 3.16
N GLY A 111 5.75 -13.48 2.95
CA GLY A 111 4.72 -14.17 3.73
C GLY A 111 5.17 -14.55 5.14
N ASP A 112 4.21 -14.96 5.97
CA ASP A 112 4.38 -15.36 7.37
C ASP A 112 5.31 -16.57 7.55
N ASP A 113 5.47 -17.40 6.53
CA ASP A 113 6.42 -18.53 6.51
C ASP A 113 7.90 -18.09 6.35
N GLY A 114 8.15 -16.79 6.16
CA GLY A 114 9.47 -16.22 5.92
C GLY A 114 10.14 -16.64 4.61
N LYS A 115 9.38 -17.14 3.64
CA LYS A 115 9.89 -17.69 2.37
C LYS A 115 9.03 -17.33 1.16
N SER A 116 7.72 -17.49 1.28
CA SER A 116 6.76 -17.19 0.22
C SER A 116 6.74 -15.70 -0.06
N LEU A 117 6.51 -15.33 -1.30
CA LEU A 117 6.36 -13.94 -1.72
C LEU A 117 5.02 -13.75 -2.40
N GLY A 118 4.40 -12.60 -2.18
CA GLY A 118 3.18 -12.21 -2.86
C GLY A 118 3.36 -12.16 -4.38
N ASP A 119 2.27 -12.26 -5.11
CA ASP A 119 2.28 -12.27 -6.59
C ASP A 119 2.33 -10.87 -7.19
N ARG A 120 1.90 -9.86 -6.43
CA ARG A 120 1.81 -8.46 -6.84
C ARG A 120 2.35 -7.54 -5.74
N ASN A 121 2.70 -6.33 -6.14
CA ASN A 121 3.03 -5.29 -5.19
C ASN A 121 1.85 -4.99 -4.27
N ALA A 122 2.08 -4.87 -2.96
CA ALA A 122 1.06 -4.47 -2.01
C ALA A 122 0.65 -3.01 -2.28
N PRO A 123 -0.59 -2.76 -2.73
CA PRO A 123 -1.04 -1.38 -2.92
C PRO A 123 -1.18 -0.70 -1.57
N THR A 124 -1.02 0.63 -1.56
CA THR A 124 -1.30 1.39 -0.33
C THR A 124 -2.75 1.20 0.11
N ALA A 125 -2.98 1.07 1.43
CA ALA A 125 -4.31 1.12 2.01
C ALA A 125 -4.84 2.56 2.14
N SER A 126 -3.97 3.59 1.96
CA SER A 126 -4.42 4.98 1.95
C SER A 126 -5.48 5.21 0.87
N TYR A 127 -6.55 5.91 1.23
CA TYR A 127 -7.64 6.28 0.32
C TYR A 127 -8.40 5.10 -0.31
N ALA A 128 -8.19 3.87 0.15
CA ALA A 128 -8.82 2.67 -0.41
C ALA A 128 -10.35 2.67 -0.27
N LYS A 129 -10.89 3.30 0.79
CA LYS A 129 -12.32 3.44 1.06
C LYS A 129 -13.13 4.10 -0.07
N PHE A 130 -12.48 4.87 -0.94
CA PHE A 130 -13.16 5.59 -2.03
C PHE A 130 -13.34 4.74 -3.30
N SER A 131 -12.75 3.55 -3.38
CA SER A 131 -13.00 2.63 -4.48
C SER A 131 -14.45 2.14 -4.43
N PRO A 132 -15.26 2.36 -5.48
CA PRO A 132 -16.62 1.86 -5.49
C PRO A 132 -16.63 0.32 -5.52
N PRO A 133 -17.71 -0.34 -5.14
CA PRO A 133 -17.84 -1.78 -5.32
C PRO A 133 -17.58 -2.21 -6.75
N PHE A 134 -16.94 -3.38 -6.92
CA PHE A 134 -16.63 -3.89 -8.25
C PHE A 134 -17.90 -4.12 -9.09
N HIS A 135 -17.91 -3.61 -10.30
CA HIS A 135 -18.95 -3.84 -11.28
C HIS A 135 -18.45 -3.63 -12.70
N VAL A 136 -19.15 -4.22 -13.66
CA VAL A 136 -18.96 -3.93 -15.09
C VAL A 136 -20.15 -3.09 -15.56
N ARG A 137 -19.86 -1.91 -16.12
CA ARG A 137 -20.87 -1.00 -16.65
C ARG A 137 -21.48 -1.57 -17.95
N GLU A 138 -22.62 -1.01 -18.39
CA GLU A 138 -23.30 -1.41 -19.64
C GLU A 138 -22.43 -1.24 -20.90
N ASP A 139 -21.46 -0.29 -20.86
CA ASP A 139 -20.49 -0.07 -21.94
C ASP A 139 -19.30 -1.05 -21.91
N GLY A 140 -19.34 -2.04 -21.01
CA GLY A 140 -18.29 -3.04 -20.86
C GLY A 140 -17.04 -2.55 -20.09
N VAL A 141 -17.09 -1.40 -19.43
CA VAL A 141 -15.97 -0.92 -18.62
C VAL A 141 -16.09 -1.45 -17.20
N ALA A 142 -15.07 -2.18 -16.73
CA ALA A 142 -14.97 -2.63 -15.36
C ALA A 142 -14.47 -1.51 -14.45
N VAL A 143 -15.04 -1.39 -13.25
CA VAL A 143 -14.77 -0.30 -12.29
C VAL A 143 -14.75 -0.84 -10.87
N GLY A 144 -13.86 -0.33 -10.03
CA GLY A 144 -13.92 -0.47 -8.57
C GLY A 144 -13.36 -1.77 -8.01
N GLY A 145 -13.88 -2.16 -6.84
CA GLY A 145 -13.36 -3.28 -6.03
C GLY A 145 -12.04 -2.98 -5.36
N GLN A 146 -11.58 -3.92 -4.55
CA GLN A 146 -10.27 -3.89 -3.91
C GLN A 146 -9.29 -4.86 -4.60
N PHE A 147 -8.01 -4.81 -4.24
CA PHE A 147 -6.89 -5.41 -4.97
C PHE A 147 -6.69 -4.81 -6.38
N TRP A 148 -5.61 -5.23 -7.07
CA TRP A 148 -5.28 -4.78 -8.42
C TRP A 148 -6.27 -5.28 -9.49
N ASP A 149 -6.94 -6.38 -9.22
CA ASP A 149 -7.89 -7.05 -10.12
C ASP A 149 -9.37 -6.89 -9.70
N GLY A 150 -9.65 -6.10 -8.68
CA GLY A 150 -11.02 -5.83 -8.24
C GLY A 150 -11.77 -7.04 -7.67
N ARG A 151 -11.07 -8.13 -7.31
CA ARG A 151 -11.69 -9.39 -6.89
C ARG A 151 -12.44 -9.34 -5.56
N ALA A 152 -12.19 -8.34 -4.72
CA ALA A 152 -13.00 -8.07 -3.53
C ALA A 152 -13.89 -6.85 -3.78
N MET A 153 -15.14 -6.94 -3.36
CA MET A 153 -16.16 -5.90 -3.62
C MET A 153 -15.88 -4.62 -2.82
N ASP A 154 -15.44 -4.78 -1.56
CA ASP A 154 -15.23 -3.71 -0.60
C ASP A 154 -14.06 -4.02 0.35
N LEU A 155 -13.81 -3.13 1.33
CA LEU A 155 -12.76 -3.30 2.32
C LEU A 155 -12.97 -4.52 3.22
N ALA A 156 -14.22 -4.84 3.58
CA ALA A 156 -14.51 -5.97 4.45
C ALA A 156 -14.22 -7.31 3.74
N GLU A 157 -14.58 -7.44 2.46
CA GLU A 157 -14.23 -8.63 1.68
C GLU A 157 -12.71 -8.70 1.44
N GLN A 158 -12.06 -7.56 1.21
CA GLN A 158 -10.60 -7.50 1.07
C GLN A 158 -9.90 -8.00 2.35
N ALA A 159 -10.33 -7.51 3.52
CA ALA A 159 -9.73 -7.87 4.81
C ALA A 159 -9.82 -9.38 5.12
N GLY A 160 -10.76 -10.08 4.51
CA GLY A 160 -10.91 -11.54 4.64
C GLY A 160 -9.94 -12.37 3.78
N GLY A 161 -9.27 -11.77 2.80
CA GLY A 161 -8.37 -12.51 1.91
C GLY A 161 -7.02 -12.86 2.52
N PRO A 162 -6.22 -11.88 2.96
CA PRO A 162 -4.84 -12.08 3.42
C PRO A 162 -4.67 -13.08 4.56
N PRO A 163 -5.54 -13.15 5.60
CA PRO A 163 -5.40 -14.14 6.66
C PRO A 163 -5.39 -15.57 6.16
N LEU A 164 -6.16 -15.89 5.11
CA LEU A 164 -6.31 -17.23 4.56
C LEU A 164 -5.35 -17.52 3.40
N ASN A 165 -4.68 -16.48 2.87
CA ASN A 165 -3.77 -16.65 1.74
C ASN A 165 -2.48 -17.36 2.19
N PRO A 166 -2.16 -18.56 1.65
CA PRO A 166 -0.99 -19.35 2.08
C PRO A 166 0.36 -18.67 1.81
N ILE A 167 0.43 -17.68 0.92
CA ILE A 167 1.65 -16.91 0.63
C ILE A 167 1.70 -15.57 1.38
N GLU A 168 0.70 -15.26 2.19
CA GLU A 168 0.60 -14.08 3.03
C GLU A 168 0.57 -14.47 4.51
N MET A 169 -0.59 -14.48 5.18
CA MET A 169 -0.71 -14.78 6.61
C MET A 169 -0.91 -16.28 6.89
N GLY A 170 -1.30 -17.12 5.92
CA GLY A 170 -1.19 -18.57 5.92
C GLY A 170 -2.10 -19.34 6.87
N MET A 171 -3.16 -18.73 7.42
CA MET A 171 -4.13 -19.46 8.25
C MET A 171 -4.91 -20.48 7.40
N PRO A 172 -5.18 -21.68 7.94
CA PRO A 172 -5.76 -22.77 7.15
C PRO A 172 -7.23 -22.56 6.76
N ASN A 173 -8.00 -21.82 7.57
CA ASN A 173 -9.42 -21.52 7.37
C ASN A 173 -9.90 -20.48 8.40
N GLU A 174 -11.13 -19.97 8.18
CA GLU A 174 -11.80 -18.96 9.02
C GLU A 174 -11.93 -19.45 10.48
N ALA A 175 -12.32 -20.69 10.70
CA ALA A 175 -12.47 -21.24 12.04
C ALA A 175 -11.16 -21.21 12.85
N SER A 176 -10.02 -21.36 12.17
CA SER A 176 -8.71 -21.26 12.83
C SER A 176 -8.37 -19.80 13.20
N VAL A 177 -8.76 -18.83 12.40
CA VAL A 177 -8.62 -17.41 12.72
C VAL A 177 -9.51 -17.05 13.91
N VAL A 178 -10.78 -17.47 13.87
CA VAL A 178 -11.75 -17.27 14.96
C VAL A 178 -11.25 -17.89 16.27
N ALA A 179 -10.65 -19.08 16.22
CA ALA A 179 -10.05 -19.68 17.41
C ALA A 179 -8.89 -18.83 17.99
N ARG A 180 -8.13 -18.11 17.13
CA ARG A 180 -7.09 -17.17 17.60
C ARG A 180 -7.70 -15.94 18.29
N LEU A 181 -8.79 -15.40 17.74
CA LEU A 181 -9.51 -14.30 18.37
C LEU A 181 -10.07 -14.66 19.75
N GLN A 182 -10.54 -15.91 19.89
CA GLN A 182 -11.08 -16.41 21.17
C GLN A 182 -9.99 -16.71 22.23
N GLU A 183 -8.70 -16.62 21.90
CA GLU A 183 -7.62 -16.71 22.88
C GLU A 183 -7.52 -15.43 23.75
N ASP A 184 -8.15 -14.33 23.33
CA ASP A 184 -8.13 -13.04 24.01
C ASP A 184 -9.54 -12.68 24.55
N ASP A 185 -9.64 -12.53 25.86
CA ASP A 185 -10.90 -12.22 26.55
C ASP A 185 -11.43 -10.82 26.14
N ASP A 186 -10.55 -9.88 25.82
CA ASP A 186 -10.91 -8.54 25.35
C ASP A 186 -11.62 -8.61 23.98
N TYR A 187 -11.11 -9.42 23.05
CA TYR A 187 -11.81 -9.70 21.79
C TYR A 187 -13.14 -10.43 22.03
N VAL A 188 -13.16 -11.43 22.90
CA VAL A 188 -14.41 -12.14 23.21
C VAL A 188 -15.49 -11.21 23.71
N ALA A 189 -15.16 -10.28 24.61
CA ALA A 189 -16.08 -9.30 25.15
C ALA A 189 -16.48 -8.26 24.09
N GLY A 190 -15.52 -7.71 23.34
CA GLY A 190 -15.75 -6.70 22.32
C GLY A 190 -16.65 -7.17 21.18
N PHE A 191 -16.40 -8.38 20.67
CA PHE A 191 -17.25 -8.94 19.63
C PHE A 191 -18.69 -9.16 20.12
N LYS A 192 -18.89 -9.63 21.37
CA LYS A 192 -20.25 -9.78 21.94
C LYS A 192 -20.96 -8.44 22.08
N GLU A 193 -20.26 -7.41 22.54
CA GLU A 193 -20.84 -6.08 22.70
C GLU A 193 -21.23 -5.45 21.37
N LEU A 194 -20.35 -5.55 20.36
CA LEU A 194 -20.54 -4.87 19.08
C LEU A 194 -21.41 -5.64 18.09
N PHE A 195 -21.42 -6.98 18.15
CA PHE A 195 -22.12 -7.82 17.17
C PHE A 195 -23.19 -8.72 17.80
N GLY A 196 -23.32 -8.76 19.11
CA GLY A 196 -24.29 -9.58 19.83
C GLY A 196 -23.70 -10.88 20.38
N ASN A 197 -24.38 -11.44 21.41
CA ASN A 197 -23.88 -12.61 22.16
C ASN A 197 -23.70 -13.88 21.33
N ASP A 198 -24.36 -13.97 20.20
CA ASP A 198 -24.35 -15.14 19.30
C ASP A 198 -23.25 -15.06 18.23
N VAL A 199 -22.45 -13.98 18.18
CA VAL A 199 -21.37 -13.80 17.18
C VAL A 199 -20.43 -14.98 17.10
N TRP A 200 -20.17 -15.67 18.20
CA TRP A 200 -19.27 -16.83 18.28
C TRP A 200 -19.94 -18.16 18.00
N SER A 201 -21.24 -18.18 17.69
CA SER A 201 -21.98 -19.42 17.42
C SER A 201 -21.64 -20.07 16.06
N ASP A 202 -21.10 -19.27 15.14
CA ASP A 202 -20.70 -19.65 13.79
C ASP A 202 -19.38 -18.98 13.41
N ALA A 203 -18.45 -19.76 12.86
CA ALA A 203 -17.12 -19.26 12.52
C ALA A 203 -17.16 -18.23 11.36
N ASP A 204 -18.03 -18.47 10.36
CA ASP A 204 -18.14 -17.57 9.22
C ASP A 204 -18.73 -16.22 9.66
N GLN A 205 -19.69 -16.25 10.62
CA GLN A 205 -20.26 -15.03 11.19
C GLN A 205 -19.19 -14.24 11.98
N ALA A 206 -18.41 -14.92 12.83
CA ALA A 206 -17.36 -14.28 13.62
C ALA A 206 -16.23 -13.75 12.72
N TYR A 207 -15.85 -14.48 11.69
CA TYR A 207 -14.88 -14.04 10.70
C TYR A 207 -15.37 -12.79 9.94
N GLY A 208 -16.62 -12.81 9.49
CA GLY A 208 -17.24 -11.64 8.84
C GLY A 208 -17.41 -10.42 9.78
N ALA A 209 -17.54 -10.64 11.10
CA ALA A 209 -17.51 -9.57 12.08
C ALA A 209 -16.10 -8.95 12.21
N MET A 210 -15.05 -9.78 12.23
CA MET A 210 -13.65 -9.34 12.20
C MET A 210 -13.36 -8.48 10.98
N THR A 211 -13.72 -8.94 9.80
CA THR A 211 -13.45 -8.20 8.55
C THR A 211 -14.16 -6.86 8.49
N LYS A 212 -15.38 -6.77 9.01
CA LYS A 212 -16.12 -5.51 9.14
C LYS A 212 -15.47 -4.53 10.11
N ALA A 213 -14.91 -5.04 11.21
CA ALA A 213 -14.20 -4.19 12.16
C ALA A 213 -12.92 -3.62 11.52
N ILE A 214 -12.12 -4.45 10.84
CA ILE A 214 -10.93 -3.99 10.12
C ILE A 214 -11.31 -2.94 9.07
N ALA A 215 -12.35 -3.19 8.27
CA ALA A 215 -12.84 -2.22 7.29
C ALA A 215 -13.27 -0.88 7.93
N ALA A 216 -13.93 -0.92 9.08
CA ALA A 216 -14.33 0.30 9.80
C ALA A 216 -13.11 1.13 10.26
N PHE A 217 -12.03 0.49 10.65
CA PHE A 217 -10.77 1.17 10.94
C PHE A 217 -10.16 1.79 9.68
N GLU A 218 -10.10 1.04 8.57
CA GLU A 218 -9.56 1.54 7.29
C GLU A 218 -10.41 2.67 6.67
N GLU A 219 -11.67 2.82 7.09
CA GLU A 219 -12.54 3.97 6.76
C GLU A 219 -12.20 5.24 7.55
N GLY A 220 -11.34 5.15 8.57
CA GLY A 220 -10.92 6.27 9.40
C GLY A 220 -10.22 7.40 8.63
N ASP A 221 -10.21 8.59 9.25
CA ASP A 221 -9.61 9.78 8.65
C ASP A 221 -8.09 9.66 8.51
N GLU A 222 -7.46 8.81 9.31
CA GLU A 222 -6.03 8.55 9.23
C GLU A 222 -5.59 7.90 7.90
N PHE A 223 -6.49 7.15 7.24
CA PHE A 223 -6.24 6.58 5.93
C PHE A 223 -6.45 7.59 4.80
N ALA A 224 -7.16 8.70 5.05
CA ALA A 224 -7.50 9.68 4.02
C ALA A 224 -7.66 11.09 4.59
N PRO A 225 -6.58 11.72 5.10
CA PRO A 225 -6.66 13.01 5.79
C PRO A 225 -6.91 14.20 4.85
N PHE A 226 -6.62 14.10 3.56
CA PHE A 226 -6.72 15.21 2.58
C PHE A 226 -6.02 16.49 3.06
N ASP A 227 -4.77 16.37 3.50
CA ASP A 227 -3.97 17.47 4.05
C ASP A 227 -2.65 17.70 3.31
N SER A 228 -2.51 17.11 2.10
CA SER A 228 -1.34 17.28 1.24
C SER A 228 -1.09 18.74 0.86
N LYS A 229 0.09 19.04 0.29
CA LYS A 229 0.35 20.38 -0.27
C LYS A 229 -0.69 20.80 -1.29
N TYR A 230 -1.21 19.86 -2.11
CA TYR A 230 -2.27 20.13 -3.06
C TYR A 230 -3.58 20.52 -2.35
N ASP A 231 -3.99 19.82 -1.31
CA ASP A 231 -5.21 20.16 -0.55
C ASP A 231 -5.06 21.53 0.13
N ARG A 232 -3.91 21.80 0.74
CA ARG A 232 -3.59 23.11 1.33
C ARG A 232 -3.54 24.23 0.29
N PHE A 233 -3.11 23.93 -0.95
CA PHE A 233 -3.19 24.89 -2.06
C PHE A 233 -4.65 25.20 -2.41
N LEU A 234 -5.54 24.20 -2.47
CA LEU A 234 -6.95 24.41 -2.74
C LEU A 234 -7.62 25.28 -1.67
N ARG A 235 -7.21 25.16 -0.41
CA ARG A 235 -7.67 25.97 0.72
C ARG A 235 -6.97 27.35 0.83
N GLY A 236 -5.99 27.64 -0.04
CA GLY A 236 -5.22 28.88 0.01
C GLY A 236 -4.15 28.95 1.09
N GLU A 237 -3.82 27.83 1.72
CA GLU A 237 -2.84 27.68 2.80
C GLU A 237 -1.42 27.38 2.28
N TYR A 238 -1.28 26.95 1.05
CA TYR A 238 -0.01 26.69 0.38
C TYR A 238 0.04 27.38 -0.98
N LYS A 239 1.21 27.89 -1.35
CA LYS A 239 1.47 28.46 -2.67
C LYS A 239 2.41 27.55 -3.44
N MET A 240 1.92 26.95 -4.52
CA MET A 240 2.75 26.15 -5.41
C MET A 240 3.93 26.92 -5.96
N THR A 241 5.07 26.25 -6.06
CA THR A 241 6.22 26.74 -6.82
C THR A 241 5.88 26.79 -8.31
N PRO A 242 6.59 27.59 -9.14
CA PRO A 242 6.37 27.60 -10.58
C PRO A 242 6.48 26.23 -11.24
N LYS A 243 7.34 25.33 -10.71
CA LYS A 243 7.51 23.97 -11.23
C LYS A 243 6.32 23.07 -10.90
N GLU A 244 5.83 23.11 -9.66
CA GLU A 244 4.63 22.38 -9.24
C GLU A 244 3.39 22.84 -10.00
N GLU A 245 3.25 24.15 -10.19
CA GLU A 245 2.11 24.72 -10.95
C GLU A 245 2.17 24.33 -12.43
N LEU A 246 3.36 24.34 -13.05
CA LEU A 246 3.53 23.83 -14.41
C LEU A 246 3.13 22.37 -14.49
N GLY A 247 3.56 21.54 -13.53
CA GLY A 247 3.21 20.13 -13.46
C GLY A 247 1.72 19.91 -13.30
N ARG A 248 1.05 20.70 -12.45
CA ARG A 248 -0.41 20.67 -12.27
C ARG A 248 -1.14 20.99 -13.59
N VAL A 249 -0.74 22.06 -14.27
CA VAL A 249 -1.35 22.45 -15.55
C VAL A 249 -1.14 21.38 -16.62
N LEU A 250 0.05 20.79 -16.70
CA LEU A 250 0.34 19.70 -17.63
C LEU A 250 -0.49 18.47 -17.32
N PHE A 251 -0.56 18.06 -16.05
CA PHE A 251 -1.29 16.87 -15.62
C PHE A 251 -2.77 16.91 -16.00
N PHE A 252 -3.43 18.08 -15.85
CA PHE A 252 -4.84 18.25 -16.17
C PHE A 252 -5.10 18.67 -17.63
N SER A 253 -4.06 18.89 -18.42
CA SER A 253 -4.21 19.27 -19.81
C SER A 253 -4.49 18.07 -20.70
N GLN A 254 -5.63 18.09 -21.39
CA GLN A 254 -5.93 17.07 -22.42
C GLN A 254 -5.18 17.33 -23.74
N GLN A 255 -4.53 18.46 -23.89
CA GLN A 255 -3.77 18.79 -25.07
C GLN A 255 -2.31 18.31 -24.99
N PHE A 256 -1.69 18.41 -23.82
CA PHE A 256 -0.25 18.15 -23.66
C PHE A 256 0.07 16.80 -23.02
N THR A 257 -0.88 16.23 -22.27
CA THR A 257 -0.70 14.93 -21.63
C THR A 257 -1.99 14.12 -21.66
N ASN A 258 -1.89 12.86 -21.24
CA ASN A 258 -3.03 11.95 -21.12
C ASN A 258 -3.26 11.47 -19.67
N CYS A 259 -2.55 12.03 -18.70
CA CYS A 259 -2.58 11.56 -17.30
C CYS A 259 -4.00 11.54 -16.72
N ASN A 260 -4.76 12.63 -16.94
CA ASN A 260 -6.12 12.76 -16.44
C ASN A 260 -7.18 11.98 -17.23
N THR A 261 -6.80 11.16 -18.21
CA THR A 261 -7.74 10.24 -18.87
C THR A 261 -8.11 9.08 -17.94
N CYS A 262 -7.16 8.60 -17.14
CA CYS A 262 -7.35 7.52 -16.16
C CYS A 262 -7.28 8.05 -14.72
N HIS A 263 -6.33 8.95 -14.44
CA HIS A 263 -6.21 9.62 -13.13
C HIS A 263 -7.12 10.85 -13.06
N MET A 264 -8.41 10.59 -13.30
CA MET A 264 -9.45 11.62 -13.37
C MET A 264 -9.75 12.19 -11.99
N LEU A 265 -10.32 13.40 -12.01
CA LEU A 265 -11.00 13.95 -10.85
C LEU A 265 -12.48 13.59 -10.91
N LYS A 266 -13.06 13.30 -9.75
CA LYS A 266 -14.48 13.01 -9.63
C LYS A 266 -15.31 14.25 -9.89
N THR A 267 -14.82 15.43 -9.48
CA THR A 267 -15.54 16.69 -9.54
C THR A 267 -14.82 17.73 -10.37
N SER A 268 -13.68 18.25 -9.91
CA SER A 268 -12.94 19.29 -10.61
C SER A 268 -11.53 19.53 -10.04
N PRO A 269 -10.63 20.21 -10.78
CA PRO A 269 -9.31 20.58 -10.27
C PRO A 269 -9.29 21.54 -9.08
N THR A 270 -10.44 22.04 -8.65
CA THR A 270 -10.58 22.94 -7.51
C THR A 270 -11.46 22.36 -6.39
N ALA A 271 -11.94 21.13 -6.55
CA ALA A 271 -12.70 20.45 -5.52
C ALA A 271 -11.75 19.76 -4.52
N GLU A 272 -12.12 19.77 -3.25
CA GLU A 272 -11.46 18.98 -2.21
C GLU A 272 -11.89 17.52 -2.29
N GLY A 273 -11.09 16.62 -1.70
CA GLY A 273 -11.44 15.22 -1.56
C GLY A 273 -11.24 14.36 -2.83
N GLU A 274 -10.45 14.83 -3.79
CA GLU A 274 -10.17 14.10 -5.03
C GLU A 274 -9.10 13.01 -4.83
N THR A 275 -9.32 11.83 -5.43
CA THR A 275 -8.43 10.67 -5.31
C THR A 275 -7.54 10.44 -6.54
N PHE A 276 -7.72 11.19 -7.60
CA PHE A 276 -6.94 11.10 -8.85
C PHE A 276 -6.99 9.70 -9.47
N THR A 277 -8.19 9.17 -9.62
CA THR A 277 -8.46 7.88 -10.27
C THR A 277 -9.92 7.79 -10.73
N ASN A 278 -10.16 7.12 -11.86
CA ASN A 278 -11.49 6.71 -12.30
C ASN A 278 -11.86 5.31 -11.80
N TYR A 279 -10.93 4.61 -11.11
CA TYR A 279 -11.07 3.22 -10.68
C TYR A 279 -11.37 2.22 -11.82
N GLU A 280 -11.18 2.61 -13.09
CA GLU A 280 -11.29 1.74 -14.25
C GLU A 280 -10.03 0.88 -14.43
N PHE A 281 -10.14 -0.16 -15.23
CA PHE A 281 -9.06 -1.13 -15.46
C PHE A 281 -8.41 -0.92 -16.82
N HIS A 282 -7.10 -0.75 -16.83
CA HIS A 282 -6.31 -0.54 -18.03
C HIS A 282 -5.08 -1.44 -18.07
N ASN A 283 -4.75 -1.93 -19.27
CA ASN A 283 -3.44 -2.51 -19.53
C ASN A 283 -2.54 -1.42 -20.12
N ILE A 284 -1.56 -1.00 -19.37
CA ILE A 284 -0.61 0.04 -19.79
C ILE A 284 0.72 -0.56 -20.32
N GLY A 285 0.74 -1.87 -20.62
CA GLY A 285 1.91 -2.53 -21.18
C GLY A 285 3.13 -2.59 -20.26
N VAL A 286 2.89 -2.79 -18.95
CA VAL A 286 3.94 -2.94 -17.94
C VAL A 286 4.80 -4.16 -18.26
N PRO A 287 6.13 -4.04 -18.31
CA PRO A 287 7.00 -5.18 -18.53
C PRO A 287 7.02 -6.12 -17.32
N ARG A 288 7.25 -7.39 -17.57
CA ARG A 288 7.44 -8.39 -16.51
C ARG A 288 8.62 -7.98 -15.62
N ASN A 289 8.45 -8.03 -14.32
CA ASN A 289 9.53 -7.89 -13.36
C ASN A 289 10.29 -9.22 -13.25
N VAL A 290 11.23 -9.45 -14.19
CA VAL A 290 11.97 -10.72 -14.30
C VAL A 290 12.79 -11.00 -13.05
N ALA A 291 13.46 -9.99 -12.50
CA ALA A 291 14.36 -10.14 -11.35
C ALA A 291 13.66 -10.71 -10.10
N THR A 292 12.41 -10.31 -9.88
CA THR A 292 11.62 -10.72 -8.71
C THR A 292 10.68 -11.88 -9.02
N ARG A 293 10.03 -11.87 -10.18
CA ARG A 293 9.07 -12.91 -10.55
C ARG A 293 9.69 -14.30 -10.66
N ASP A 294 10.90 -14.42 -11.24
CA ASP A 294 11.61 -15.68 -11.35
C ASP A 294 12.16 -16.18 -9.99
N ALA A 295 12.38 -15.28 -9.02
CA ALA A 295 12.75 -15.64 -7.66
C ALA A 295 11.56 -16.19 -6.85
N VAL A 296 10.35 -15.68 -7.14
CA VAL A 296 9.10 -16.01 -6.42
C VAL A 296 8.44 -17.26 -6.94
N ARG A 297 8.35 -17.38 -8.26
CA ARG A 297 7.69 -18.51 -8.93
C ARG A 297 8.69 -19.27 -9.79
N LYS A 298 8.93 -20.51 -9.39
CA LYS A 298 9.71 -21.49 -10.17
C LYS A 298 9.02 -21.92 -11.47
N ASP A 299 7.79 -21.45 -11.72
CA ASP A 299 7.03 -21.73 -12.92
C ASP A 299 7.47 -20.81 -14.05
N VAL A 300 8.42 -21.29 -14.82
CA VAL A 300 8.80 -20.70 -16.11
C VAL A 300 7.54 -20.60 -16.97
N GLY A 301 7.00 -19.39 -17.15
CA GLY A 301 5.83 -19.16 -17.99
C GLY A 301 4.58 -18.62 -17.28
N PHE A 302 4.61 -18.40 -15.97
CA PHE A 302 3.49 -17.69 -15.30
C PHE A 302 3.32 -16.29 -15.90
N THR A 303 2.12 -15.97 -16.30
CA THR A 303 1.70 -14.63 -16.74
C THR A 303 0.61 -14.15 -15.80
N ASP A 304 0.74 -12.95 -15.27
CA ASP A 304 -0.32 -12.31 -14.50
C ASP A 304 -1.40 -11.81 -15.47
N ASN A 305 -2.61 -12.36 -15.38
CA ASN A 305 -3.71 -11.99 -16.28
C ASN A 305 -4.49 -10.75 -15.81
N GLY A 306 -4.11 -10.14 -14.68
CA GLY A 306 -4.76 -8.95 -14.14
C GLY A 306 -6.24 -9.18 -13.87
N LEU A 307 -7.11 -8.33 -14.41
CA LEU A 307 -8.56 -8.40 -14.20
C LEU A 307 -9.18 -9.74 -14.64
N LEU A 308 -8.59 -10.43 -15.62
CA LEU A 308 -9.09 -11.75 -16.04
C LEU A 308 -8.90 -12.84 -14.96
N ASP A 309 -8.10 -12.61 -13.91
CA ASP A 309 -8.00 -13.50 -12.75
C ASP A 309 -9.16 -13.29 -11.75
N ASN A 310 -9.97 -12.24 -11.90
CA ASN A 310 -11.20 -12.04 -11.14
C ASN A 310 -12.28 -13.04 -11.57
N ALA A 311 -12.80 -13.83 -10.64
CA ALA A 311 -13.79 -14.87 -10.91
C ALA A 311 -15.12 -14.35 -11.53
N ALA A 312 -15.39 -13.05 -11.40
CA ALA A 312 -16.56 -12.42 -12.03
C ALA A 312 -16.35 -12.08 -13.52
N ILE A 313 -15.13 -12.32 -14.06
CA ILE A 313 -14.74 -11.96 -15.42
C ILE A 313 -14.31 -13.19 -16.21
N ASP A 314 -14.90 -13.36 -17.39
CA ASP A 314 -14.60 -14.45 -18.31
C ASP A 314 -14.20 -14.00 -19.73
N ASP A 315 -14.26 -12.69 -20.03
CA ASP A 315 -13.91 -12.12 -21.31
C ASP A 315 -12.39 -11.89 -21.43
N PRO A 316 -11.70 -12.54 -22.39
CA PRO A 316 -10.26 -12.35 -22.64
C PRO A 316 -9.84 -10.90 -22.93
N ALA A 317 -10.77 -10.02 -23.32
CA ALA A 317 -10.49 -8.60 -23.52
C ALA A 317 -10.06 -7.85 -22.25
N TYR A 318 -10.27 -8.44 -21.07
CA TYR A 318 -9.81 -7.87 -19.80
C TYR A 318 -8.43 -8.37 -19.34
N ARG A 319 -7.81 -9.29 -20.08
CA ARG A 319 -6.51 -9.86 -19.73
C ARG A 319 -5.45 -8.76 -19.59
N GLY A 320 -4.65 -8.82 -18.51
CA GLY A 320 -3.55 -7.88 -18.26
C GLY A 320 -3.98 -6.45 -17.89
N LYS A 321 -5.27 -6.22 -17.65
CA LYS A 321 -5.76 -4.93 -17.15
C LYS A 321 -5.72 -4.90 -15.63
N TYR A 322 -5.33 -3.75 -15.08
CA TYR A 322 -5.25 -3.49 -13.64
C TYR A 322 -6.00 -2.22 -13.30
N LYS A 323 -6.57 -2.18 -12.09
CA LYS A 323 -7.28 -1.00 -11.60
C LYS A 323 -6.34 0.21 -11.55
N THR A 324 -6.80 1.35 -12.06
CA THR A 324 -6.11 2.63 -11.92
C THR A 324 -6.03 3.00 -10.44
N PRO A 325 -4.83 3.08 -9.83
CA PRO A 325 -4.70 3.42 -8.42
C PRO A 325 -4.92 4.91 -8.17
N SER A 326 -5.26 5.26 -6.93
CA SER A 326 -5.14 6.64 -6.45
C SER A 326 -3.69 7.13 -6.60
N LEU A 327 -3.51 8.43 -6.87
CA LEU A 327 -2.18 9.06 -6.84
C LEU A 327 -1.87 9.74 -5.49
N ARG A 328 -2.76 9.63 -4.51
CA ARG A 328 -2.47 10.10 -3.16
C ARG A 328 -1.27 9.34 -2.60
N ASN A 329 -0.35 10.06 -2.01
CA ASN A 329 0.90 9.52 -1.45
C ASN A 329 1.82 8.81 -2.46
N VAL A 330 1.56 8.94 -3.78
CA VAL A 330 2.31 8.21 -4.82
C VAL A 330 3.83 8.40 -4.71
N ALA A 331 4.30 9.56 -4.27
CA ALA A 331 5.72 9.87 -4.20
C ALA A 331 6.48 9.12 -3.09
N VAL A 332 5.78 8.51 -2.13
CA VAL A 332 6.38 7.75 -1.02
C VAL A 332 6.05 6.25 -1.05
N THR A 333 5.22 5.80 -2.00
CA THR A 333 4.70 4.43 -2.07
C THR A 333 5.34 3.56 -3.16
N GLY A 334 6.55 3.90 -3.62
CA GLY A 334 7.32 3.03 -4.51
C GLY A 334 7.73 1.71 -3.82
N PRO A 335 8.10 0.66 -4.58
CA PRO A 335 8.21 0.63 -6.04
C PRO A 335 6.85 0.58 -6.74
N TYR A 336 6.83 0.91 -8.02
CA TYR A 336 5.62 1.22 -8.78
C TYR A 336 5.17 0.08 -9.69
N MET A 337 3.92 0.17 -10.14
CA MET A 337 3.15 -0.79 -10.93
C MET A 337 2.70 -1.99 -10.09
N HIS A 338 1.78 -2.79 -10.65
CA HIS A 338 1.25 -3.98 -9.99
C HIS A 338 2.33 -5.02 -9.61
N ASN A 339 3.47 -4.98 -10.28
CA ASN A 339 4.59 -5.90 -10.06
C ASN A 339 5.87 -5.22 -9.53
N GLY A 340 5.79 -3.94 -9.12
CA GLY A 340 6.91 -3.22 -8.53
C GLY A 340 8.13 -3.06 -9.45
N VAL A 341 7.94 -3.03 -10.77
CA VAL A 341 9.05 -3.07 -11.74
C VAL A 341 9.87 -1.78 -11.81
N PHE A 342 9.32 -0.65 -11.39
CA PHE A 342 9.99 0.65 -11.38
C PHE A 342 10.21 1.17 -9.97
N ALA A 343 11.45 1.54 -9.67
CA ALA A 343 11.84 2.06 -8.36
C ALA A 343 11.52 3.55 -8.21
N ASP A 344 11.53 4.30 -9.33
CA ASP A 344 11.44 5.75 -9.33
C ASP A 344 10.16 6.28 -9.97
N LEU A 345 9.53 7.28 -9.33
CA LEU A 345 8.35 7.95 -9.86
C LEU A 345 8.63 8.65 -11.20
N GLU A 346 9.86 9.19 -11.39
CA GLU A 346 10.27 9.77 -12.66
C GLU A 346 10.29 8.72 -13.77
N THR A 347 10.80 7.51 -13.48
CA THR A 347 10.77 6.38 -14.42
C THR A 347 9.34 6.04 -14.85
N VAL A 348 8.37 6.11 -13.92
CA VAL A 348 6.95 5.93 -14.24
C VAL A 348 6.46 6.96 -15.25
N VAL A 349 6.76 8.25 -15.06
CA VAL A 349 6.35 9.32 -15.98
C VAL A 349 7.02 9.12 -17.36
N ARG A 350 8.30 8.74 -17.39
CA ARG A 350 9.02 8.42 -18.63
C ARG A 350 8.47 7.18 -19.33
N PHE A 351 8.02 6.19 -18.58
CA PHE A 351 7.38 5.00 -19.14
C PHE A 351 6.10 5.35 -19.91
N TYR A 352 5.27 6.23 -19.40
CA TYR A 352 4.12 6.75 -20.15
C TYR A 352 4.54 7.54 -21.39
N ASN A 353 5.61 8.36 -21.29
CA ASN A 353 6.11 9.17 -22.39
C ASN A 353 6.59 8.35 -23.61
N LYS A 354 6.94 7.06 -23.42
CA LYS A 354 7.34 6.17 -24.53
C LYS A 354 6.27 6.02 -25.62
N TYR A 355 5.00 6.15 -25.24
CA TYR A 355 3.87 6.01 -26.16
C TYR A 355 3.72 7.24 -27.06
N ASN A 356 4.15 8.40 -26.59
CA ASN A 356 4.00 9.69 -27.28
C ASN A 356 5.27 10.13 -27.99
N SER A 357 6.35 9.35 -27.96
CA SER A 357 7.63 9.71 -28.56
C SER A 357 8.36 8.47 -29.11
N LYS A 358 8.95 8.61 -30.30
CA LYS A 358 9.83 7.59 -30.90
C LYS A 358 11.32 7.93 -30.72
N ALA A 359 11.66 9.01 -30.02
CA ALA A 359 13.05 9.35 -29.73
C ALA A 359 13.69 8.27 -28.85
N GLU A 360 14.92 7.87 -29.12
CA GLU A 360 15.64 6.79 -28.44
C GLU A 360 15.68 6.99 -26.90
N VAL A 361 15.87 8.22 -26.45
CA VAL A 361 15.85 8.57 -25.02
C VAL A 361 14.53 8.20 -24.34
N ASN A 362 13.41 8.28 -25.04
CA ASN A 362 12.09 7.93 -24.52
C ASN A 362 11.76 6.44 -24.70
N GLN A 363 12.57 5.69 -25.47
CA GLN A 363 12.47 4.25 -25.61
C GLN A 363 13.44 3.50 -24.68
N THR A 364 14.17 4.22 -23.83
CA THR A 364 15.15 3.68 -22.89
C THR A 364 14.66 3.83 -21.45
N ASN A 365 14.69 2.73 -20.68
CA ASN A 365 14.41 2.75 -19.25
C ASN A 365 15.62 3.38 -18.52
N PRO A 366 15.46 4.52 -17.82
CA PRO A 366 16.58 5.21 -17.18
C PRO A 366 17.19 4.43 -16.00
N GLU A 367 16.45 3.54 -15.34
CA GLU A 367 16.96 2.74 -14.23
C GLU A 367 17.94 1.64 -14.70
N THR A 368 17.80 1.19 -15.94
CA THR A 368 18.60 0.07 -16.47
C THR A 368 19.53 0.48 -17.60
N GLY A 369 19.30 1.62 -18.26
CA GLY A 369 19.99 2.06 -19.47
C GLY A 369 19.71 1.17 -20.69
N LYS A 370 18.66 0.33 -20.65
CA LYS A 370 18.24 -0.59 -21.71
C LYS A 370 16.88 -0.17 -22.28
N PRO A 371 16.48 -0.66 -23.46
CA PRO A 371 15.10 -0.49 -23.92
C PRO A 371 14.10 -0.95 -22.87
N TRP A 372 12.90 -0.34 -22.88
CA TRP A 372 11.78 -0.84 -22.07
C TRP A 372 11.58 -2.34 -22.36
N GLY A 373 11.36 -3.14 -21.30
CA GLY A 373 11.04 -4.56 -21.46
C GLY A 373 9.73 -4.77 -22.23
N GLU A 374 9.56 -5.98 -22.77
CA GLU A 374 8.31 -6.36 -23.42
C GLU A 374 7.16 -6.37 -22.42
N PRO A 375 5.95 -5.93 -22.83
CA PRO A 375 4.76 -6.02 -22.01
C PRO A 375 4.50 -7.45 -21.55
N GLU A 376 4.13 -7.66 -20.28
CA GLU A 376 3.75 -8.99 -19.79
C GLU A 376 2.53 -9.54 -20.54
N VAL A 377 1.58 -8.67 -20.90
CA VAL A 377 0.44 -8.94 -21.78
C VAL A 377 0.40 -7.85 -22.86
N ALA A 378 0.62 -8.22 -24.11
CA ALA A 378 0.71 -7.27 -25.22
C ALA A 378 -0.62 -7.05 -25.97
N GLU A 379 -1.54 -8.02 -25.89
CA GLU A 379 -2.71 -8.08 -26.78
C GLU A 379 -3.80 -7.05 -26.46
N THR A 380 -3.85 -6.59 -25.21
CA THR A 380 -4.95 -5.77 -24.68
C THR A 380 -4.52 -4.39 -24.22
N ILE A 381 -3.33 -3.92 -24.66
CA ILE A 381 -2.81 -2.60 -24.24
C ILE A 381 -3.79 -1.50 -24.64
N SER A 382 -4.10 -0.61 -23.71
CA SER A 382 -5.01 0.53 -23.84
C SER A 382 -4.38 1.67 -24.66
N LEU A 383 -3.98 1.38 -25.91
CA LEU A 383 -3.26 2.34 -26.78
C LEU A 383 -4.07 3.60 -27.05
N LYS A 384 -5.40 3.49 -27.12
CA LYS A 384 -6.28 4.64 -27.34
C LYS A 384 -6.07 5.72 -26.27
N GLU A 385 -5.90 5.34 -25.02
CA GLU A 385 -5.69 6.22 -23.89
C GLU A 385 -4.21 6.65 -23.78
N LEU A 386 -3.28 5.75 -24.12
CA LEU A 386 -1.84 5.95 -23.94
C LEU A 386 -1.18 6.83 -25.02
N GLU A 387 -1.69 6.80 -26.26
CA GLU A 387 -1.13 7.54 -27.39
C GLU A 387 -1.73 8.94 -27.56
N GLN A 388 -2.40 9.47 -26.52
CA GLN A 388 -2.95 10.81 -26.50
C GLN A 388 -1.96 11.79 -25.83
N GLY A 389 -1.70 12.93 -26.44
CA GLY A 389 -0.84 13.96 -25.91
C GLY A 389 0.50 14.07 -26.67
N ASP A 390 1.27 15.08 -26.29
CA ASP A 390 2.58 15.37 -26.87
C ASP A 390 3.70 14.63 -26.13
N ALA A 391 4.83 14.45 -26.81
CA ALA A 391 6.07 14.00 -26.16
C ALA A 391 6.53 15.03 -25.12
N LEU A 392 6.86 14.54 -23.94
CA LEU A 392 7.35 15.38 -22.84
C LEU A 392 8.88 15.53 -22.95
N ASP A 393 9.35 16.74 -22.78
CA ASP A 393 10.75 17.06 -22.52
C ASP A 393 11.10 16.93 -21.03
N GLU A 394 12.39 17.00 -20.70
CA GLU A 394 12.90 16.87 -19.32
C GLU A 394 12.23 17.84 -18.34
N ASN A 395 12.05 19.11 -18.74
CA ASN A 395 11.45 20.12 -17.88
C ASN A 395 9.98 19.79 -17.57
N ARG A 396 9.23 19.26 -18.55
CA ARG A 396 7.84 18.84 -18.37
C ARG A 396 7.72 17.59 -17.50
N ILE A 397 8.59 16.60 -17.70
CA ILE A 397 8.67 15.39 -16.87
C ILE A 397 8.94 15.78 -15.41
N ASP A 398 9.96 16.57 -15.18
CA ASP A 398 10.31 17.11 -13.87
C ASP A 398 9.17 17.89 -13.21
N ALA A 399 8.43 18.67 -13.99
CA ALA A 399 7.30 19.44 -13.48
C ALA A 399 6.13 18.52 -13.06
N ILE A 400 5.82 17.50 -13.87
CA ILE A 400 4.79 16.51 -13.52
C ILE A 400 5.18 15.78 -12.24
N VAL A 401 6.44 15.33 -12.11
CA VAL A 401 6.95 14.68 -10.89
C VAL A 401 6.85 15.63 -9.68
N ALA A 402 7.17 16.93 -9.86
CA ALA A 402 7.01 17.93 -8.80
C ALA A 402 5.56 18.07 -8.35
N PHE A 403 4.62 18.09 -9.30
CA PHE A 403 3.19 18.10 -8.97
C PHE A 403 2.76 16.83 -8.23
N LEU A 404 3.14 15.64 -8.71
CA LEU A 404 2.79 14.38 -8.05
C LEU A 404 3.30 14.31 -6.60
N LYS A 405 4.45 14.93 -6.31
CA LYS A 405 4.96 15.07 -4.93
C LYS A 405 4.07 15.94 -4.04
N THR A 406 3.29 16.87 -4.61
CA THR A 406 2.34 17.69 -3.84
C THR A 406 1.13 16.91 -3.35
N LEU A 407 0.90 15.69 -3.85
CA LEU A 407 -0.19 14.79 -3.44
C LEU A 407 0.16 13.93 -2.21
N THR A 408 1.31 14.21 -1.58
CA THR A 408 1.77 13.55 -0.36
C THR A 408 1.15 14.21 0.86
N ASP A 409 0.47 13.42 1.70
CA ASP A 409 -0.13 13.91 2.95
C ASP A 409 0.93 14.48 3.90
N ALA A 410 0.54 15.45 4.71
CA ALA A 410 1.46 16.23 5.55
C ALA A 410 2.36 15.36 6.44
N ARG A 411 1.81 14.27 7.00
CA ARG A 411 2.58 13.34 7.85
C ARG A 411 3.70 12.60 7.11
N TYR A 412 3.62 12.47 5.78
CA TYR A 412 4.64 11.79 4.97
C TYR A 412 5.61 12.74 4.27
N GLU A 413 5.48 14.06 4.43
CA GLU A 413 6.46 15.02 3.87
C GLU A 413 7.88 14.75 4.39
N PRO A 414 8.12 14.48 5.70
CA PRO A 414 9.46 14.12 6.17
C PRO A 414 10.01 12.81 5.55
N LEU A 415 9.15 11.81 5.32
CA LEU A 415 9.54 10.57 4.64
C LEU A 415 9.95 10.85 3.18
N LEU A 416 9.20 11.69 2.47
CA LEU A 416 9.53 12.11 1.11
C LEU A 416 10.88 12.81 1.05
N GLU A 417 11.16 13.73 1.98
CA GLU A 417 12.45 14.42 2.07
C GLU A 417 13.63 13.45 2.34
N GLN A 418 13.43 12.48 3.23
CA GLN A 418 14.44 11.43 3.50
C GLN A 418 14.71 10.58 2.26
N GLN A 419 13.68 10.14 1.55
CA GLN A 419 13.83 9.34 0.32
C GLN A 419 14.55 10.14 -0.78
N GLN A 420 14.26 11.43 -0.91
CA GLN A 420 14.95 12.30 -1.88
C GLN A 420 16.42 12.52 -1.51
N ALA A 421 16.73 12.73 -0.24
CA ALA A 421 18.10 12.87 0.23
C ALA A 421 18.92 11.58 0.02
N ALA A 422 18.30 10.41 0.23
CA ALA A 422 18.96 9.12 0.00
C ALA A 422 19.30 8.87 -1.47
N LYS A 423 18.49 9.40 -2.41
CA LYS A 423 18.74 9.29 -3.86
C LYS A 423 19.80 10.27 -4.37
N ALA A 424 20.05 11.36 -3.66
CA ALA A 424 21.02 12.38 -4.04
C ALA A 424 22.47 12.04 -3.61
N ASN A 425 22.65 11.07 -2.73
CA ASN A 425 23.94 10.57 -2.23
C ASN A 425 24.37 9.29 -2.95
#